data_cb9f887e058c7a514c705127d25c8ff1
#
_entry.id   cb9f887e058c7a514c705127d25c8ff1
#
_cell.length_a   1.000
_cell.length_b   1.000
_cell.length_c   1.000
_cell.angle_alpha   90.00
_cell.angle_beta   90.00
_cell.angle_gamma   90.00
#
_symmetry.space_group_name_H-M   'P 1'
#
loop_
_entity.id
_entity.type
_entity.pdbx_description
1 polymer ?
#
loop_
_entity_poly.entity_id
_entity_poly.type
_entity_poly.pdbx_seq_one_letter_code
_entity_poly.pdbx_strand_id
1 'polypeptide(L)'
;SWLEDRRAQIDHNYLAWTEDGVWVREAGWVDVYELVRVSRVYFQSLGIFQERAYSESDTFERVIFCEGFHATQNPIWNKLPFLPAKGELIRFHSNEPTRDSILNKNGFILPLPDGAFKVGATYRWDEFTPFPTASSRDELMSKLTSMGVSEYELLETYVGIRPATQDRRPFVGMLASNNKGIFNGFGSKGVSLSPYFVQSFVRAIKGEKELDLEVSIRRYSHLFSV
;
A
#
# COMPACT_ATOMS: atom_id res chain seq x y z
N SER A 1 -12.22 -18.59 15.67
CA SER A 1 -11.71 -17.66 14.64
C SER A 1 -10.40 -18.19 14.05
N TRP A 2 -9.96 -17.66 12.91
CA TRP A 2 -8.68 -18.06 12.26
C TRP A 2 -7.47 -17.94 13.20
N LEU A 3 -7.48 -16.98 14.10
CA LEU A 3 -6.46 -16.81 15.14
C LEU A 3 -6.54 -17.89 16.22
N GLU A 4 -7.74 -18.22 16.67
CA GLU A 4 -7.95 -19.28 17.69
C GLU A 4 -7.48 -20.64 17.18
N ASP A 5 -7.80 -20.97 15.92
CA ASP A 5 -7.39 -22.23 15.27
C ASP A 5 -5.87 -22.39 15.19
N ARG A 6 -5.14 -21.27 15.24
CA ARG A 6 -3.66 -21.24 15.14
C ARG A 6 -2.94 -20.85 16.41
N ARG A 7 -3.68 -20.72 17.52
CA ARG A 7 -3.15 -20.27 18.82
C ARG A 7 -1.90 -21.04 19.26
N ALA A 8 -1.82 -22.33 19.01
CA ALA A 8 -0.67 -23.17 19.35
C ALA A 8 0.56 -22.96 18.45
N GLN A 9 0.42 -22.31 17.29
CA GLN A 9 1.47 -22.07 16.32
C GLN A 9 2.01 -20.63 16.36
N ILE A 10 1.46 -19.80 17.22
CA ILE A 10 1.74 -18.38 17.32
C ILE A 10 2.96 -18.17 18.23
N ASP A 11 3.91 -17.35 17.77
CA ASP A 11 5.07 -16.93 18.56
C ASP A 11 4.61 -15.97 19.67
N HIS A 12 4.65 -16.49 20.92
CA HIS A 12 4.23 -15.74 22.10
C HIS A 12 5.16 -14.56 22.46
N ASN A 13 6.34 -14.44 21.85
CA ASN A 13 7.20 -13.28 22.03
C ASN A 13 6.56 -12.01 21.43
N TYR A 14 5.82 -12.16 20.32
CA TYR A 14 5.21 -11.05 19.62
C TYR A 14 3.71 -10.90 19.87
N LEU A 15 3.05 -11.95 20.38
CA LEU A 15 1.60 -11.98 20.52
C LEU A 15 1.20 -12.32 21.96
N ALA A 16 0.32 -11.49 22.54
CA ALA A 16 -0.29 -11.74 23.83
C ALA A 16 -1.81 -11.76 23.69
N TRP A 17 -2.45 -12.83 24.20
CA TRP A 17 -3.89 -12.97 24.20
C TRP A 17 -4.49 -12.12 25.33
N THR A 18 -5.60 -11.45 25.05
CA THR A 18 -6.43 -10.70 25.99
C THR A 18 -7.86 -11.24 25.91
N GLU A 19 -8.74 -10.80 26.82
CA GLU A 19 -10.16 -11.15 26.77
C GLU A 19 -10.83 -10.65 25.47
N ASP A 20 -10.40 -9.50 24.96
CA ASP A 20 -11.00 -8.82 23.82
C ASP A 20 -10.31 -9.13 22.48
N GLY A 21 -9.20 -9.90 22.48
CA GLY A 21 -8.47 -10.18 21.24
C GLY A 21 -7.00 -10.53 21.41
N VAL A 22 -6.16 -10.04 20.52
CA VAL A 22 -4.73 -10.30 20.51
C VAL A 22 -3.95 -8.99 20.49
N TRP A 23 -3.06 -8.83 21.44
CA TRP A 23 -2.09 -7.75 21.45
C TRP A 23 -0.87 -8.14 20.61
N VAL A 24 -0.55 -7.32 19.61
CA VAL A 24 0.66 -7.50 18.77
C VAL A 24 1.72 -6.54 19.29
N ARG A 25 2.82 -7.10 19.81
CA ARG A 25 3.97 -6.34 20.27
C ARG A 25 4.85 -5.94 19.11
N GLU A 26 5.65 -4.90 19.29
CA GLU A 26 6.61 -4.42 18.27
C GLU A 26 5.95 -4.11 16.92
N ALA A 27 4.65 -3.84 16.93
CA ALA A 27 3.91 -3.36 15.77
C ALA A 27 3.99 -1.84 15.69
N GLY A 28 3.90 -1.31 14.47
CA GLY A 28 3.95 0.11 14.26
C GLY A 28 3.33 0.51 12.93
N TRP A 29 3.45 1.78 12.62
CA TRP A 29 3.02 2.36 11.37
C TRP A 29 4.09 3.30 10.82
N VAL A 30 4.00 3.59 9.55
CA VAL A 30 4.89 4.53 8.87
C VAL A 30 4.05 5.67 8.34
N ASP A 31 4.46 6.90 8.64
CA ASP A 31 3.94 8.06 7.94
C ASP A 31 4.46 8.07 6.51
N VAL A 32 3.63 7.56 5.60
CA VAL A 32 4.00 7.41 4.18
C VAL A 32 4.18 8.76 3.51
N TYR A 33 3.41 9.78 3.92
CA TYR A 33 3.56 11.12 3.38
C TYR A 33 4.94 11.69 3.72
N GLU A 34 5.32 11.60 4.98
CA GLU A 34 6.62 12.06 5.45
C GLU A 34 7.77 11.25 4.84
N LEU A 35 7.63 9.93 4.75
CA LEU A 35 8.60 9.07 4.08
C LEU A 35 8.85 9.50 2.63
N VAL A 36 7.80 9.77 1.86
CA VAL A 36 7.91 10.23 0.47
C VAL A 36 8.52 11.63 0.41
N ARG A 37 8.11 12.53 1.30
CA ARG A 37 8.64 13.89 1.38
C ARG A 37 10.15 13.90 1.64
N VAL A 38 10.60 13.19 2.66
CA VAL A 38 12.04 13.13 3.00
C VAL A 38 12.86 12.42 1.93
N SER A 39 12.29 11.39 1.31
CA SER A 39 12.94 10.69 0.18
C SER A 39 13.13 11.64 -0.99
N ARG A 40 12.12 12.46 -1.34
CA ARG A 40 12.23 13.47 -2.39
C ARG A 40 13.36 14.45 -2.09
N VAL A 41 13.38 15.02 -0.87
CA VAL A 41 14.43 15.97 -0.44
C VAL A 41 15.82 15.33 -0.52
N TYR A 42 15.94 14.08 -0.10
CA TYR A 42 17.19 13.34 -0.19
C TYR A 42 17.67 13.18 -1.62
N PHE A 43 16.83 12.72 -2.55
CA PHE A 43 17.21 12.54 -3.95
C PHE A 43 17.46 13.88 -4.68
N GLN A 44 16.76 14.95 -4.29
CA GLN A 44 17.06 16.31 -4.76
C GLN A 44 18.46 16.75 -4.32
N SER A 45 18.83 16.50 -3.06
CA SER A 45 20.17 16.86 -2.54
C SER A 45 21.31 16.12 -3.26
N LEU A 46 21.03 14.94 -3.82
CA LEU A 46 21.97 14.19 -4.63
C LEU A 46 21.99 14.61 -6.13
N GLY A 47 21.12 15.52 -6.54
CA GLY A 47 21.02 15.98 -7.93
C GLY A 47 20.47 14.91 -8.90
N ILE A 48 19.83 13.85 -8.38
CA ILE A 48 19.31 12.73 -9.16
C ILE A 48 17.77 12.70 -9.25
N PHE A 49 17.10 13.72 -8.72
CA PHE A 49 15.65 13.84 -8.80
C PHE A 49 15.24 14.85 -9.87
N GLN A 50 14.34 14.44 -10.75
CA GLN A 50 13.73 15.31 -11.76
C GLN A 50 12.21 15.19 -11.66
N GLU A 51 11.52 16.33 -11.54
CA GLU A 51 10.06 16.38 -11.52
C GLU A 51 9.52 16.74 -12.91
N ARG A 52 9.38 15.71 -13.76
CA ARG A 52 8.84 15.85 -15.12
C ARG A 52 8.17 14.57 -15.57
N ALA A 53 7.35 14.68 -16.60
CA ALA A 53 6.81 13.50 -17.26
C ALA A 53 7.94 12.71 -17.97
N TYR A 54 7.84 11.39 -17.94
CA TYR A 54 8.65 10.52 -18.77
C TYR A 54 8.29 10.73 -20.26
N SER A 55 9.29 10.71 -21.12
CA SER A 55 9.13 10.74 -22.58
C SER A 55 9.78 9.51 -23.22
N GLU A 56 9.17 8.96 -24.24
CA GLU A 56 9.74 7.87 -25.04
C GLU A 56 11.06 8.28 -25.73
N SER A 57 11.32 9.58 -25.90
CA SER A 57 12.58 10.11 -26.39
C SER A 57 13.71 10.13 -25.36
N ASP A 58 13.40 9.85 -24.08
CA ASP A 58 14.41 9.77 -23.03
C ASP A 58 15.29 8.52 -23.23
N THR A 59 16.60 8.74 -23.27
CA THR A 59 17.59 7.67 -23.45
C THR A 59 18.16 7.23 -22.10
N PHE A 60 17.52 6.23 -21.50
CA PHE A 60 18.01 5.57 -20.29
C PHE A 60 18.42 4.12 -20.58
N GLU A 61 19.42 3.63 -19.87
CA GLU A 61 19.82 2.22 -19.95
C GLU A 61 18.67 1.31 -19.51
N ARG A 62 17.95 1.71 -18.46
CA ARG A 62 16.76 1.02 -17.94
C ARG A 62 15.75 2.01 -17.41
N VAL A 63 14.48 1.72 -17.63
CA VAL A 63 13.34 2.49 -17.09
C VAL A 63 12.46 1.56 -16.28
N ILE A 64 12.28 1.87 -14.99
CA ILE A 64 11.41 1.10 -14.09
C ILE A 64 10.18 1.93 -13.78
N PHE A 65 9.01 1.43 -14.16
CA PHE A 65 7.73 2.09 -13.92
C PHE A 65 7.18 1.72 -12.54
N CYS A 66 7.04 2.73 -11.67
CA CYS A 66 6.52 2.61 -10.30
C CYS A 66 5.25 3.47 -10.14
N GLU A 67 4.35 3.47 -11.11
CA GLU A 67 3.29 4.45 -11.31
C GLU A 67 2.05 4.23 -10.42
N GLY A 68 2.06 3.21 -9.58
CA GLY A 68 0.91 2.87 -8.75
C GLY A 68 -0.33 2.60 -9.61
N PHE A 69 -1.46 3.23 -9.29
CA PHE A 69 -2.71 3.09 -10.04
C PHE A 69 -2.60 3.55 -11.50
N HIS A 70 -1.77 4.55 -11.80
CA HIS A 70 -1.64 5.07 -13.16
C HIS A 70 -1.09 4.06 -14.17
N ALA A 71 -0.44 3.00 -13.71
CA ALA A 71 -0.01 1.90 -14.58
C ALA A 71 -1.19 1.22 -15.32
N THR A 72 -2.41 1.30 -14.81
CA THR A 72 -3.63 0.81 -15.50
C THR A 72 -3.96 1.60 -16.77
N GLN A 73 -3.39 2.80 -16.92
CA GLN A 73 -3.57 3.68 -18.07
C GLN A 73 -2.33 3.68 -18.99
N ASN A 74 -1.20 3.14 -18.52
CA ASN A 74 0.02 3.08 -19.29
C ASN A 74 -0.11 2.02 -20.39
N PRO A 75 0.10 2.37 -21.68
CA PRO A 75 -0.08 1.44 -22.81
C PRO A 75 0.79 0.19 -22.74
N ILE A 76 1.92 0.23 -22.02
CA ILE A 76 2.80 -0.92 -21.85
C ILE A 76 2.21 -1.89 -20.81
N TRP A 77 1.65 -1.34 -19.69
CA TRP A 77 1.31 -2.10 -18.50
C TRP A 77 -0.19 -2.35 -18.31
N ASN A 78 -1.06 -1.65 -19.04
CA ASN A 78 -2.53 -1.77 -18.90
C ASN A 78 -3.09 -3.16 -19.23
N LYS A 79 -2.29 -4.01 -19.89
CA LYS A 79 -2.63 -5.41 -20.17
C LYS A 79 -2.50 -6.32 -18.94
N LEU A 80 -1.73 -5.89 -17.93
CA LEU A 80 -1.57 -6.68 -16.70
C LEU A 80 -2.87 -6.70 -15.90
N PRO A 81 -3.19 -7.82 -15.24
CA PRO A 81 -4.46 -7.98 -14.51
C PRO A 81 -4.45 -7.20 -13.19
N PHE A 82 -4.44 -5.89 -13.28
CA PHE A 82 -4.71 -5.02 -12.15
C PHE A 82 -6.17 -5.18 -11.68
N LEU A 83 -6.36 -5.11 -10.37
CA LEU A 83 -7.65 -5.01 -9.71
C LEU A 83 -7.60 -3.89 -8.69
N PRO A 84 -7.61 -2.62 -9.13
CA PRO A 84 -7.46 -1.48 -8.22
C PRO A 84 -8.57 -1.45 -7.18
N ALA A 85 -8.26 -0.88 -6.02
CA ALA A 85 -9.24 -0.69 -4.95
C ALA A 85 -9.09 0.71 -4.35
N LYS A 86 -10.14 1.53 -4.51
CA LYS A 86 -10.23 2.82 -3.84
C LYS A 86 -10.40 2.61 -2.34
N GLY A 87 -9.71 3.42 -1.55
CA GLY A 87 -9.85 3.44 -0.11
C GLY A 87 -9.89 4.86 0.40
N GLU A 88 -10.77 5.05 1.38
CA GLU A 88 -10.91 6.32 2.08
C GLU A 88 -10.61 6.10 3.55
N LEU A 89 -10.08 7.14 4.19
CA LEU A 89 -9.88 7.21 5.63
C LEU A 89 -10.16 8.64 6.12
N ILE A 90 -10.54 8.77 7.38
CA ILE A 90 -10.88 10.04 8.01
C ILE A 90 -9.90 10.30 9.14
N ARG A 91 -9.41 11.54 9.23
CA ARG A 91 -8.73 12.09 10.41
C ARG A 91 -9.77 12.75 11.30
N PHE A 92 -9.69 12.52 12.60
CA PHE A 92 -10.68 13.03 13.56
C PHE A 92 -10.03 13.32 14.91
N HIS A 93 -10.70 14.15 15.72
CA HIS A 93 -10.44 14.33 17.15
C HIS A 93 -11.53 13.64 17.97
N SER A 94 -11.14 13.11 19.13
CA SER A 94 -12.06 12.61 20.15
C SER A 94 -11.45 12.82 21.53
N ASN A 95 -12.29 13.17 22.50
CA ASN A 95 -11.93 13.23 23.93
C ASN A 95 -12.22 11.90 24.66
N GLU A 96 -12.84 10.94 23.97
CA GLU A 96 -13.02 9.61 24.53
C GLU A 96 -11.67 8.91 24.69
N PRO A 97 -11.51 8.05 25.70
CA PRO A 97 -10.25 7.35 25.96
C PRO A 97 -9.94 6.37 24.83
N THR A 98 -9.34 6.92 23.79
CA THR A 98 -8.73 6.15 22.72
C THR A 98 -7.37 5.66 23.22
N ARG A 99 -7.10 4.39 23.01
CA ARG A 99 -5.86 3.77 23.47
C ARG A 99 -4.66 4.40 22.76
N ASP A 100 -3.52 4.53 23.42
CA ASP A 100 -2.23 4.94 22.83
C ASP A 100 -1.68 3.87 21.84
N SER A 101 -2.55 3.04 21.34
CA SER A 101 -2.22 1.89 20.52
C SER A 101 -3.15 1.79 19.31
N ILE A 102 -2.65 1.18 18.26
CA ILE A 102 -3.46 0.91 17.07
C ILE A 102 -4.53 -0.13 17.40
N LEU A 103 -5.81 0.25 17.28
CA LEU A 103 -6.93 -0.67 17.37
C LEU A 103 -7.28 -1.18 15.97
N ASN A 104 -7.36 -2.49 15.78
CA ASN A 104 -7.74 -3.11 14.52
C ASN A 104 -8.93 -4.05 14.74
N LYS A 105 -10.14 -3.59 14.33
CA LYS A 105 -11.40 -4.34 14.40
C LYS A 105 -12.32 -3.88 13.27
N ASN A 106 -12.47 -4.72 12.23
CA ASN A 106 -13.26 -4.35 11.04
C ASN A 106 -12.85 -3.01 10.37
N GLY A 107 -11.62 -2.62 10.59
CA GLY A 107 -10.99 -1.35 10.26
C GLY A 107 -9.90 -1.07 11.28
N PHE A 108 -9.36 0.14 11.28
CA PHE A 108 -8.39 0.52 12.29
C PHE A 108 -8.67 1.93 12.84
N ILE A 109 -8.28 2.16 14.09
CA ILE A 109 -8.05 3.49 14.66
C ILE A 109 -6.57 3.61 14.93
N LEU A 110 -5.94 4.65 14.36
CA LEU A 110 -4.52 4.94 14.47
C LEU A 110 -4.34 6.26 15.23
N PRO A 111 -3.72 6.26 16.42
CA PRO A 111 -3.35 7.49 17.10
C PRO A 111 -2.20 8.20 16.35
N LEU A 112 -2.26 9.52 16.29
CA LEU A 112 -1.25 10.36 15.66
C LEU A 112 -0.47 11.16 16.70
N PRO A 113 0.78 11.57 16.40
CA PRO A 113 1.62 12.33 17.34
C PRO A 113 1.05 13.67 17.78
N ASP A 114 0.15 14.26 17.03
CA ASP A 114 -0.51 15.54 17.30
C ASP A 114 -1.82 15.41 18.11
N GLY A 115 -2.11 14.23 18.61
CA GLY A 115 -3.30 13.93 19.41
C GLY A 115 -4.57 13.68 18.60
N ALA A 116 -4.52 13.76 17.28
CA ALA A 116 -5.60 13.32 16.42
C ALA A 116 -5.54 11.80 16.15
N PHE A 117 -6.57 11.29 15.49
CA PHE A 117 -6.67 9.89 15.10
C PHE A 117 -6.98 9.75 13.63
N LYS A 118 -6.64 8.60 13.04
CA LYS A 118 -7.16 8.18 11.74
C LYS A 118 -8.00 6.93 11.87
N VAL A 119 -9.16 6.91 11.22
CA VAL A 119 -9.99 5.71 11.04
C VAL A 119 -9.98 5.30 9.58
N GLY A 120 -9.83 4.01 9.33
CA GLY A 120 -9.80 3.46 7.97
C GLY A 120 -9.91 1.94 7.92
N ALA A 121 -9.92 1.41 6.75
CA ALA A 121 -10.17 2.10 5.50
C ALA A 121 -11.37 1.45 4.82
N THR A 122 -11.96 2.17 3.87
CA THR A 122 -12.94 1.56 2.98
C THR A 122 -12.26 0.79 1.85
N TYR A 123 -13.03 -0.04 1.16
CA TYR A 123 -12.62 -0.78 -0.04
C TYR A 123 -13.74 -0.70 -1.08
N ARG A 124 -13.45 -0.08 -2.24
CA ARG A 124 -14.35 0.01 -3.40
C ARG A 124 -13.62 -0.42 -4.65
N TRP A 125 -14.26 -1.20 -5.49
CA TRP A 125 -13.69 -1.73 -6.74
C TRP A 125 -14.39 -1.19 -7.99
N ASP A 126 -15.42 -0.37 -7.83
CA ASP A 126 -16.34 0.13 -8.84
C ASP A 126 -16.18 1.63 -9.11
N GLU A 127 -15.37 2.32 -8.31
CA GLU A 127 -15.20 3.78 -8.41
C GLU A 127 -13.75 4.19 -8.09
N PHE A 128 -13.15 4.97 -9.00
CA PHE A 128 -11.74 5.38 -8.90
C PHE A 128 -11.54 6.90 -8.97
N THR A 129 -12.56 7.68 -8.63
CA THR A 129 -12.39 9.13 -8.53
C THR A 129 -11.49 9.48 -7.34
N PRO A 130 -10.72 10.58 -7.40
CA PRO A 130 -9.86 11.02 -6.31
C PRO A 130 -10.62 11.78 -5.21
N PHE A 131 -11.96 11.76 -5.24
CA PHE A 131 -12.80 12.49 -4.31
C PHE A 131 -13.45 11.56 -3.29
N PRO A 132 -13.65 12.02 -2.02
CA PRO A 132 -14.37 11.26 -1.01
C PRO A 132 -15.84 11.09 -1.38
N THR A 133 -16.44 10.01 -0.89
CA THR A 133 -17.86 9.70 -1.12
C THR A 133 -18.65 9.71 0.18
N ALA A 134 -19.95 10.07 0.09
CA ALA A 134 -20.84 10.04 1.25
C ALA A 134 -20.94 8.62 1.82
N SER A 135 -21.08 7.60 0.97
CA SER A 135 -21.19 6.21 1.39
C SER A 135 -19.95 5.69 2.14
N SER A 136 -18.75 6.09 1.71
CA SER A 136 -17.51 5.76 2.42
C SER A 136 -17.43 6.49 3.77
N ARG A 137 -17.88 7.73 3.82
CA ARG A 137 -17.96 8.49 5.08
C ARG A 137 -18.86 7.77 6.08
N ASP A 138 -20.07 7.40 5.67
CA ASP A 138 -21.06 6.72 6.53
C ASP A 138 -20.51 5.38 7.04
N GLU A 139 -19.81 4.62 6.16
CA GLU A 139 -19.13 3.38 6.55
C GLU A 139 -18.05 3.63 7.60
N LEU A 140 -17.23 4.67 7.45
CA LEU A 140 -16.16 4.98 8.40
C LEU A 140 -16.71 5.46 9.74
N MET A 141 -17.79 6.23 9.75
CA MET A 141 -18.49 6.63 10.96
C MET A 141 -19.10 5.43 11.69
N SER A 142 -19.70 4.49 10.96
CA SER A 142 -20.19 3.23 11.53
C SER A 142 -19.06 2.40 12.14
N LYS A 143 -17.88 2.38 11.51
CA LYS A 143 -16.69 1.72 12.08
C LYS A 143 -16.24 2.37 13.39
N LEU A 144 -16.20 3.71 13.48
CA LEU A 144 -15.89 4.44 14.72
C LEU A 144 -16.81 4.01 15.85
N THR A 145 -18.13 4.06 15.64
CA THR A 145 -19.12 3.64 16.63
C THR A 145 -18.93 2.19 17.04
N SER A 146 -18.67 1.27 16.10
CA SER A 146 -18.43 -0.14 16.39
C SER A 146 -17.16 -0.43 17.20
N MET A 147 -16.22 0.52 17.17
CA MET A 147 -14.96 0.49 17.91
C MET A 147 -15.01 1.28 19.22
N GLY A 148 -16.20 1.78 19.59
CA GLY A 148 -16.47 2.45 20.88
C GLY A 148 -16.19 3.95 20.87
N VAL A 149 -16.08 4.59 19.71
CA VAL A 149 -15.95 6.06 19.60
C VAL A 149 -17.26 6.63 19.12
N SER A 150 -17.94 7.41 19.97
CA SER A 150 -19.26 8.02 19.69
C SER A 150 -19.19 9.56 19.60
N GLU A 151 -18.24 10.16 20.31
CA GLU A 151 -18.05 11.61 20.29
C GLU A 151 -16.74 11.97 19.56
N TYR A 152 -16.86 12.63 18.42
CA TYR A 152 -15.71 13.01 17.57
C TYR A 152 -15.99 14.24 16.70
N GLU A 153 -14.94 14.94 16.39
CA GLU A 153 -14.90 16.00 15.39
C GLU A 153 -14.15 15.50 14.14
N LEU A 154 -14.80 15.56 12.99
CA LEU A 154 -14.16 15.18 11.71
C LEU A 154 -13.28 16.33 11.23
N LEU A 155 -12.03 16.02 10.86
CA LEU A 155 -11.04 16.99 10.39
C LEU A 155 -10.86 16.89 8.88
N GLU A 156 -10.33 15.77 8.39
CA GLU A 156 -9.94 15.59 7.00
C GLU A 156 -10.33 14.22 6.49
N THR A 157 -10.60 14.14 5.20
CA THR A 157 -10.77 12.84 4.50
C THR A 157 -9.66 12.65 3.48
N TYR A 158 -9.05 11.47 3.49
CA TYR A 158 -8.01 11.08 2.54
C TYR A 158 -8.54 10.01 1.61
N VAL A 159 -8.18 10.11 0.34
CA VAL A 159 -8.55 9.16 -0.71
C VAL A 159 -7.30 8.63 -1.37
N GLY A 160 -7.26 7.32 -1.61
CA GLY A 160 -6.18 6.69 -2.35
C GLY A 160 -6.66 5.49 -3.15
N ILE A 161 -6.06 5.24 -4.30
CA ILE A 161 -6.37 4.08 -5.12
C ILE A 161 -5.18 3.12 -5.04
N ARG A 162 -5.44 1.96 -4.46
CA ARG A 162 -4.44 0.91 -4.30
C ARG A 162 -4.24 0.19 -5.63
N PRO A 163 -3.01 0.07 -6.13
CA PRO A 163 -2.71 -0.73 -7.31
C PRO A 163 -2.70 -2.23 -6.95
N ALA A 164 -3.86 -2.77 -6.61
CA ALA A 164 -3.98 -4.19 -6.32
C ALA A 164 -4.02 -5.00 -7.62
N THR A 165 -3.75 -6.30 -7.52
CA THR A 165 -3.70 -7.26 -8.61
C THR A 165 -4.70 -8.38 -8.37
N GLN A 166 -5.16 -9.06 -9.41
CA GLN A 166 -6.13 -10.14 -9.30
C GLN A 166 -5.61 -11.31 -8.45
N ASP A 167 -4.34 -11.67 -8.62
CA ASP A 167 -3.68 -12.76 -7.90
C ASP A 167 -3.07 -12.33 -6.55
N ARG A 168 -3.23 -11.05 -6.17
CA ARG A 168 -2.67 -10.42 -4.96
C ARG A 168 -1.14 -10.49 -4.86
N ARG A 169 -0.46 -10.65 -5.99
CA ARG A 169 1.00 -10.65 -6.09
C ARG A 169 1.49 -9.44 -6.89
N PRO A 170 2.58 -8.79 -6.49
CA PRO A 170 3.09 -7.63 -7.22
C PRO A 170 3.58 -8.02 -8.63
N PHE A 171 3.68 -7.03 -9.49
CA PHE A 171 4.32 -7.13 -10.80
C PHE A 171 5.73 -6.57 -10.71
N VAL A 172 6.72 -7.44 -10.81
CA VAL A 172 8.14 -7.08 -10.72
C VAL A 172 8.90 -7.71 -11.88
N GLY A 173 9.69 -6.92 -12.61
CA GLY A 173 10.56 -7.47 -13.65
C GLY A 173 10.78 -6.55 -14.84
N MET A 174 11.68 -6.98 -15.72
CA MET A 174 11.99 -6.36 -17.00
C MET A 174 11.31 -7.11 -18.13
N LEU A 175 10.87 -6.38 -19.17
CA LEU A 175 10.47 -6.99 -20.44
C LEU A 175 11.71 -7.53 -21.16
N ALA A 176 11.57 -8.68 -21.80
CA ALA A 176 12.66 -9.31 -22.53
C ALA A 176 13.06 -8.53 -23.80
N SER A 177 12.10 -7.81 -24.39
CA SER A 177 12.25 -7.14 -25.69
C SER A 177 12.82 -5.73 -25.65
N ASN A 178 12.89 -5.11 -24.45
CA ASN A 178 13.34 -3.73 -24.31
C ASN A 178 13.89 -3.45 -22.90
N ASN A 179 14.34 -2.23 -22.68
CA ASN A 179 14.91 -1.76 -21.41
C ASN A 179 13.86 -1.32 -20.36
N LYS A 180 12.59 -1.67 -20.54
CA LYS A 180 11.50 -1.23 -19.67
C LYS A 180 11.14 -2.33 -18.68
N GLY A 181 10.91 -1.94 -17.44
CA GLY A 181 10.50 -2.81 -16.35
C GLY A 181 9.39 -2.20 -15.50
N ILE A 182 8.80 -3.01 -14.65
CA ILE A 182 7.76 -2.61 -13.72
C ILE A 182 8.09 -3.05 -12.30
N PHE A 183 7.79 -2.18 -11.35
CA PHE A 183 7.79 -2.48 -9.92
C PHE A 183 6.51 -1.91 -9.32
N ASN A 184 5.43 -2.69 -9.31
CA ASN A 184 4.08 -2.21 -9.01
C ASN A 184 3.16 -3.34 -8.49
N GLY A 185 1.91 -3.04 -8.24
CA GLY A 185 0.91 -4.05 -7.90
C GLY A 185 0.91 -4.51 -6.43
N PHE A 186 1.51 -3.73 -5.53
CA PHE A 186 1.63 -4.08 -4.11
C PHE A 186 0.34 -3.89 -3.29
N GLY A 187 -0.70 -3.32 -3.87
CA GLY A 187 -1.95 -3.05 -3.19
C GLY A 187 -1.75 -2.19 -1.93
N SER A 188 -2.26 -2.65 -0.79
CA SER A 188 -2.09 -1.98 0.51
C SER A 188 -0.78 -2.31 1.23
N LYS A 189 0.06 -3.19 0.67
CA LYS A 189 1.27 -3.70 1.34
C LYS A 189 2.57 -3.11 0.77
N GLY A 190 2.50 -2.01 0.02
CA GLY A 190 3.65 -1.43 -0.65
C GLY A 190 4.81 -1.13 0.30
N VAL A 191 4.56 -0.47 1.42
CA VAL A 191 5.60 -0.09 2.37
C VAL A 191 6.27 -1.30 3.01
N SER A 192 5.50 -2.31 3.39
CA SER A 192 6.04 -3.50 4.08
C SER A 192 6.76 -4.47 3.13
N LEU A 193 6.33 -4.59 1.87
CA LEU A 193 6.87 -5.58 0.94
C LEU A 193 7.95 -5.02 0.00
N SER A 194 7.90 -3.72 -0.33
CA SER A 194 8.86 -3.13 -1.28
C SER A 194 10.32 -3.31 -0.88
N PRO A 195 10.74 -3.17 0.39
CA PRO A 195 12.15 -3.36 0.75
C PRO A 195 12.70 -4.74 0.42
N TYR A 196 11.88 -5.78 0.60
CA TYR A 196 12.26 -7.15 0.24
C TYR A 196 12.34 -7.36 -1.27
N PHE A 197 11.30 -6.94 -1.99
CA PHE A 197 11.24 -7.18 -3.44
C PHE A 197 12.17 -6.28 -4.24
N VAL A 198 12.50 -5.07 -3.76
CA VAL A 198 13.48 -4.23 -4.45
C VAL A 198 14.87 -4.85 -4.42
N GLN A 199 15.28 -5.46 -3.29
CA GLN A 199 16.55 -6.17 -3.21
C GLN A 199 16.60 -7.35 -4.19
N SER A 200 15.52 -8.14 -4.25
CA SER A 200 15.40 -9.27 -5.19
C SER A 200 15.44 -8.79 -6.63
N PHE A 201 14.77 -7.67 -6.94
CA PHE A 201 14.74 -7.11 -8.28
C PHE A 201 16.10 -6.56 -8.73
N VAL A 202 16.80 -5.85 -7.86
CA VAL A 202 18.15 -5.34 -8.15
C VAL A 202 19.11 -6.50 -8.45
N ARG A 203 19.05 -7.59 -7.67
CA ARG A 203 19.86 -8.78 -7.93
C ARG A 203 19.53 -9.43 -9.27
N ALA A 204 18.24 -9.44 -9.63
CA ALA A 204 17.83 -9.98 -10.92
C ALA A 204 18.32 -9.11 -12.10
N ILE A 205 18.26 -7.78 -11.97
CA ILE A 205 18.80 -6.85 -12.97
C ILE A 205 20.32 -7.02 -13.17
N LYS A 206 21.03 -7.32 -12.08
CA LYS A 206 22.48 -7.60 -12.14
C LYS A 206 22.83 -9.02 -12.64
N GLY A 207 21.85 -9.88 -12.85
CA GLY A 207 22.05 -11.27 -13.24
C GLY A 207 22.56 -12.18 -12.12
N GLU A 208 22.48 -11.74 -10.86
CA GLU A 208 22.96 -12.50 -9.70
C GLU A 208 21.98 -13.59 -9.26
N LYS A 209 20.68 -13.36 -9.41
CA LYS A 209 19.62 -14.28 -9.01
C LYS A 209 18.35 -14.02 -9.82
N GLU A 210 17.64 -15.06 -10.22
CA GLU A 210 16.31 -14.89 -10.82
C GLU A 210 15.25 -14.43 -9.81
N LEU A 211 14.25 -13.69 -10.31
CA LEU A 211 13.06 -13.36 -9.53
C LEU A 211 12.22 -14.61 -9.31
N ASP A 212 11.60 -14.67 -8.15
CA ASP A 212 10.55 -15.63 -7.87
C ASP A 212 9.41 -15.50 -8.91
N LEU A 213 9.01 -16.60 -9.51
CA LEU A 213 7.97 -16.65 -10.53
C LEU A 213 6.64 -16.09 -10.03
N GLU A 214 6.35 -16.20 -8.73
CA GLU A 214 5.13 -15.67 -8.14
C GLU A 214 4.99 -14.14 -8.27
N VAL A 215 6.08 -13.40 -8.35
CA VAL A 215 6.07 -11.93 -8.48
C VAL A 215 6.59 -11.45 -9.82
N SER A 216 7.31 -12.30 -10.54
CA SER A 216 7.89 -11.96 -11.84
C SER A 216 6.81 -11.72 -12.89
N ILE A 217 6.94 -10.61 -13.66
CA ILE A 217 6.06 -10.37 -14.82
C ILE A 217 6.21 -11.43 -15.91
N ARG A 218 7.24 -12.29 -15.84
CA ARG A 218 7.39 -13.43 -16.77
C ARG A 218 6.19 -14.37 -16.75
N ARG A 219 5.42 -14.43 -15.62
CA ARG A 219 4.16 -15.21 -15.53
C ARG A 219 3.07 -14.69 -16.48
N TYR A 220 3.25 -13.48 -17.01
CA TYR A 220 2.38 -12.83 -17.99
C TYR A 220 3.09 -12.55 -19.33
N SER A 221 4.18 -13.25 -19.63
CA SER A 221 4.96 -13.04 -20.86
C SER A 221 4.11 -13.10 -22.13
N HIS A 222 3.08 -13.95 -22.15
CA HIS A 222 2.13 -14.06 -23.27
C HIS A 222 1.39 -12.75 -23.60
N LEU A 223 1.29 -11.81 -22.67
CA LEU A 223 0.66 -10.51 -22.90
C LEU A 223 1.58 -9.52 -23.65
N PHE A 224 2.87 -9.80 -23.69
CA PHE A 224 3.92 -8.92 -24.24
C PHE A 224 4.60 -9.51 -25.49
N SER A 225 4.22 -10.71 -25.88
CA SER A 225 4.71 -11.31 -27.12
C SER A 225 4.01 -10.63 -28.31
N VAL A 226 4.78 -10.02 -29.17
CA VAL A 226 4.39 -9.53 -30.50
C VAL A 226 5.04 -10.45 -31.52
#